data_e98b01c97e2edeabf3df17f56c167e5e
#
_entry.id   e98b01c97e2edeabf3df17f56c167e5e
#
_cell.length_a   1.000
_cell.length_b   1.000
_cell.length_c   1.000
_cell.angle_alpha   90.00
_cell.angle_beta   90.00
_cell.angle_gamma   90.00
#
_symmetry.space_group_name_H-M   'P 1'
#
loop_
_entity.id
_entity.type
_entity.pdbx_description
1 polymer ?
#
loop_
_entity_poly.entity_id
_entity_poly.type
_entity_poly.pdbx_seq_one_letter_code
_entity_poly.pdbx_strand_id
1 'polypeptide(L)'
;MSPLSGRRVVLGVAGGIAAYKAVDICRRMVDAGAHVSVVMTEDAHRFVGEVTFSALSSGKVHTSLWDDASPIPHTRLGQSADLVVVAPATARVISAYATGYSSDLLTATLIATRAPVIVCPAMHTEMWEHASVQDNLAVLRRRGVTVVDPESGRLAGGDSGTGRLAPAETVIAAAERILSRGRDLAGTKVLVTAGGTREPIDAVRVIANRSSGKQGHAIADEASSRGADVVLVTTSDLPSGPAVRVVRVETSAEMQCAVEEHAVSSDVIVMTAAVADFRPVRVSDGKWKKENGAPRIELEPTPDILAGLGAAKRPGQVLVGFAAETDNVEDNARGKMARKNLDIVVSNDVSAPGVGFGHDTNEVVIHLSTGACTRVPLSDKRRVAAHVLDSVVETRRRN
;
A
#
# COMPACT_ATOMS: atom_id res chain seq x y z
N MET A 1 -15.02 -16.63 -6.77
CA MET A 1 -13.80 -17.44 -6.56
C MET A 1 -13.00 -16.81 -5.43
N SER A 2 -12.38 -17.63 -4.56
CA SER A 2 -11.50 -17.13 -3.50
C SER A 2 -10.29 -16.41 -4.09
N PRO A 3 -9.80 -15.33 -3.48
CA PRO A 3 -8.54 -14.64 -3.85
C PRO A 3 -7.30 -15.56 -3.81
N LEU A 4 -7.39 -16.67 -3.09
CA LEU A 4 -6.36 -17.71 -3.02
C LEU A 4 -6.33 -18.62 -4.27
N SER A 5 -7.40 -18.67 -5.07
CA SER A 5 -7.51 -19.58 -6.21
C SER A 5 -6.41 -19.34 -7.25
N GLY A 6 -5.65 -20.39 -7.57
CA GLY A 6 -4.51 -20.38 -8.49
C GLY A 6 -3.23 -19.71 -7.95
N ARG A 7 -3.22 -19.23 -6.69
CA ARG A 7 -2.05 -18.59 -6.09
C ARG A 7 -1.06 -19.60 -5.53
N ARG A 8 0.22 -19.31 -5.67
CA ARG A 8 1.31 -20.10 -5.06
C ARG A 8 1.62 -19.55 -3.68
N VAL A 9 1.30 -20.36 -2.66
CA VAL A 9 1.53 -20.01 -1.26
C VAL A 9 2.64 -20.88 -0.70
N VAL A 10 3.62 -20.27 -0.07
CA VAL A 10 4.59 -20.97 0.77
C VAL A 10 4.10 -20.92 2.22
N LEU A 11 3.84 -22.08 2.80
CA LEU A 11 3.48 -22.21 4.22
C LEU A 11 4.70 -22.66 5.02
N GLY A 12 5.27 -21.73 5.78
CA GLY A 12 6.35 -22.00 6.72
C GLY A 12 5.81 -22.51 8.06
N VAL A 13 6.30 -23.65 8.51
CA VAL A 13 5.88 -24.28 9.79
C VAL A 13 7.08 -24.33 10.72
N ALA A 14 7.05 -23.57 11.82
CA ALA A 14 8.10 -23.58 12.83
C ALA A 14 7.80 -24.56 13.96
N GLY A 15 8.86 -25.00 14.67
CA GLY A 15 8.78 -25.97 15.73
C GLY A 15 8.17 -25.42 17.02
N GLY A 16 6.95 -25.79 17.29
CA GLY A 16 6.18 -25.47 18.48
C GLY A 16 4.91 -26.31 18.56
N ILE A 17 4.32 -26.40 19.74
CA ILE A 17 3.12 -27.23 19.95
C ILE A 17 1.98 -26.84 18.98
N ALA A 18 1.88 -25.57 18.58
CA ALA A 18 0.88 -25.10 17.66
C ALA A 18 1.09 -25.55 16.19
N ALA A 19 2.17 -26.28 15.87
CA ALA A 19 2.45 -26.78 14.52
C ALA A 19 1.33 -27.69 13.99
N TYR A 20 0.63 -28.43 14.84
CA TYR A 20 -0.51 -29.27 14.41
C TYR A 20 -1.65 -28.44 13.82
N LYS A 21 -1.83 -27.17 14.23
CA LYS A 21 -2.85 -26.28 13.69
C LYS A 21 -2.53 -25.81 12.27
N ALA A 22 -1.24 -25.80 11.89
CA ALA A 22 -0.84 -25.48 10.52
C ALA A 22 -1.41 -26.45 9.49
N VAL A 23 -1.77 -27.68 9.92
CA VAL A 23 -2.41 -28.71 9.08
C VAL A 23 -3.78 -28.22 8.60
N ASP A 24 -4.60 -27.64 9.49
CA ASP A 24 -5.90 -27.07 9.12
C ASP A 24 -5.74 -25.81 8.23
N ILE A 25 -4.75 -24.97 8.52
CA ILE A 25 -4.42 -23.79 7.67
C ILE A 25 -4.03 -24.26 6.27
N CYS A 26 -3.15 -25.27 6.14
CA CYS A 26 -2.74 -25.85 4.86
C CYS A 26 -3.95 -26.35 4.07
N ARG A 27 -4.79 -27.18 4.69
CA ARG A 27 -5.98 -27.73 4.08
C ARG A 27 -6.93 -26.66 3.56
N ARG A 28 -7.25 -25.66 4.38
CA ARG A 28 -8.15 -24.56 3.98
C ARG A 28 -7.60 -23.73 2.82
N MET A 29 -6.28 -23.51 2.76
CA MET A 29 -5.65 -22.84 1.62
C MET A 29 -5.81 -23.65 0.33
N VAL A 30 -5.60 -24.98 0.40
CA VAL A 30 -5.78 -25.88 -0.74
C VAL A 30 -7.24 -25.94 -1.16
N ASP A 31 -8.18 -26.08 -0.21
CA ASP A 31 -9.62 -26.08 -0.47
C ASP A 31 -10.09 -24.75 -1.12
N ALA A 32 -9.43 -23.62 -0.79
CA ALA A 32 -9.64 -22.33 -1.43
C ALA A 32 -9.01 -22.21 -2.84
N GLY A 33 -8.35 -23.28 -3.32
CA GLY A 33 -7.76 -23.38 -4.66
C GLY A 33 -6.30 -22.87 -4.76
N ALA A 34 -5.59 -22.69 -3.65
CA ALA A 34 -4.18 -22.31 -3.67
C ALA A 34 -3.27 -23.53 -3.96
N HIS A 35 -2.12 -23.24 -4.61
CA HIS A 35 -1.01 -24.17 -4.71
C HIS A 35 -0.08 -23.97 -3.51
N VAL A 36 -0.17 -24.85 -2.51
CA VAL A 36 0.57 -24.74 -1.25
C VAL A 36 1.81 -25.60 -1.26
N SER A 37 2.99 -24.98 -1.12
CA SER A 37 4.27 -25.63 -0.82
C SER A 37 4.61 -25.42 0.65
N VAL A 38 4.87 -26.50 1.38
CA VAL A 38 5.15 -26.43 2.81
C VAL A 38 6.66 -26.42 3.06
N VAL A 39 7.14 -25.51 3.92
CA VAL A 39 8.53 -25.47 4.39
C VAL A 39 8.52 -25.70 5.90
N MET A 40 9.08 -26.83 6.35
CA MET A 40 9.17 -27.17 7.77
C MET A 40 10.57 -26.89 8.31
N THR A 41 10.65 -26.23 9.48
CA THR A 41 11.92 -26.19 10.21
C THR A 41 12.24 -27.56 10.81
N GLU A 42 13.51 -27.82 11.11
CA GLU A 42 13.92 -29.09 11.74
C GLU A 42 13.14 -29.39 13.03
N ASP A 43 12.93 -28.36 13.86
CA ASP A 43 12.16 -28.53 15.09
C ASP A 43 10.66 -28.81 14.84
N ALA A 44 10.11 -28.45 13.70
CA ALA A 44 8.70 -28.70 13.39
C ALA A 44 8.40 -30.20 13.25
N HIS A 45 9.36 -30.99 12.79
CA HIS A 45 9.24 -32.46 12.66
C HIS A 45 8.99 -33.16 13.98
N ARG A 46 9.33 -32.53 15.12
CA ARG A 46 9.06 -33.08 16.46
C ARG A 46 7.60 -32.97 16.87
N PHE A 47 6.82 -32.15 16.18
CA PHE A 47 5.41 -31.87 16.51
C PHE A 47 4.44 -32.39 15.46
N VAL A 48 4.85 -32.38 14.17
CA VAL A 48 4.02 -32.86 13.05
C VAL A 48 4.91 -33.56 12.03
N GLY A 49 4.48 -34.72 11.57
CA GLY A 49 5.20 -35.48 10.55
C GLY A 49 5.06 -34.84 9.16
N GLU A 50 6.12 -34.92 8.37
CA GLU A 50 6.15 -34.46 6.95
C GLU A 50 5.03 -35.13 6.12
N VAL A 51 4.75 -36.42 6.37
CA VAL A 51 3.71 -37.18 5.68
C VAL A 51 2.33 -36.52 5.80
N THR A 52 2.03 -35.88 6.94
CA THR A 52 0.76 -35.18 7.13
C THR A 52 0.60 -34.02 6.13
N PHE A 53 1.63 -33.22 5.96
CA PHE A 53 1.60 -32.12 4.98
C PHE A 53 1.70 -32.60 3.55
N SER A 54 2.47 -33.66 3.26
CA SER A 54 2.56 -34.26 1.93
C SER A 54 1.21 -34.78 1.41
N ALA A 55 0.35 -35.27 2.32
CA ALA A 55 -0.99 -35.74 1.96
C ALA A 55 -2.01 -34.61 1.73
N LEU A 56 -1.76 -33.41 2.23
CA LEU A 56 -2.72 -32.29 2.23
C LEU A 56 -2.31 -31.13 1.34
N SER A 57 -1.01 -30.92 1.16
CA SER A 57 -0.49 -29.85 0.30
C SER A 57 -0.61 -30.23 -1.17
N SER A 58 -0.74 -29.23 -2.03
CA SER A 58 -0.71 -29.39 -3.48
C SER A 58 0.70 -29.37 -4.07
N GLY A 59 1.69 -28.99 -3.26
CA GLY A 59 3.10 -28.92 -3.62
C GLY A 59 3.96 -29.84 -2.75
N LYS A 60 5.27 -29.86 -3.05
CA LYS A 60 6.24 -30.63 -2.26
C LYS A 60 6.39 -30.03 -0.87
N VAL A 61 6.62 -30.88 0.15
CA VAL A 61 7.10 -30.49 1.46
C VAL A 61 8.64 -30.36 1.40
N HIS A 62 9.17 -29.28 1.90
CA HIS A 62 10.59 -28.97 1.92
C HIS A 62 11.09 -28.87 3.36
N THR A 63 12.21 -29.51 3.65
CA THR A 63 12.73 -29.67 5.00
C THR A 63 14.17 -29.17 5.17
N SER A 64 14.92 -29.11 4.08
CA SER A 64 16.34 -28.76 4.11
C SER A 64 16.73 -27.91 2.90
N LEU A 65 17.80 -27.14 3.07
CA LEU A 65 18.46 -26.41 1.98
C LEU A 65 19.14 -27.34 0.97
N TRP A 66 19.35 -28.61 1.32
CA TRP A 66 20.22 -29.54 0.60
C TRP A 66 19.49 -30.74 0.02
N ASP A 67 18.24 -30.98 0.39
CA ASP A 67 17.48 -32.19 0.02
C ASP A 67 16.71 -32.06 -1.31
N ASP A 68 16.82 -30.93 -2.01
CA ASP A 68 16.13 -30.71 -3.27
C ASP A 68 17.08 -30.90 -4.45
N ALA A 69 16.56 -31.46 -5.56
CA ALA A 69 17.24 -31.49 -6.83
C ALA A 69 17.55 -30.08 -7.41
N SER A 70 16.92 -29.03 -6.84
CA SER A 70 17.20 -27.64 -7.17
C SER A 70 18.42 -27.15 -6.40
N PRO A 71 19.43 -26.56 -7.06
CA PRO A 71 20.65 -26.09 -6.38
C PRO A 71 20.39 -24.89 -5.43
N ILE A 72 19.24 -24.20 -5.55
CA ILE A 72 18.89 -23.01 -4.76
C ILE A 72 17.40 -23.01 -4.39
N PRO A 73 16.93 -23.97 -3.55
CA PRO A 73 15.50 -24.15 -3.27
C PRO A 73 14.84 -22.92 -2.63
N HIS A 74 15.53 -22.22 -1.71
CA HIS A 74 15.02 -21.01 -1.05
C HIS A 74 14.74 -19.87 -2.04
N THR A 75 15.62 -19.67 -3.04
CA THR A 75 15.43 -18.64 -4.06
C THR A 75 14.23 -18.97 -4.95
N ARG A 76 14.11 -20.24 -5.39
CA ARG A 76 12.98 -20.70 -6.19
C ARG A 76 11.65 -20.53 -5.45
N LEU A 77 11.58 -20.99 -4.20
CA LEU A 77 10.40 -20.85 -3.36
C LEU A 77 10.04 -19.38 -3.14
N GLY A 78 11.01 -18.55 -2.74
CA GLY A 78 10.81 -17.13 -2.47
C GLY A 78 10.38 -16.32 -3.69
N GLN A 79 10.97 -16.58 -4.87
CA GLN A 79 10.65 -15.85 -6.11
C GLN A 79 9.34 -16.30 -6.76
N SER A 80 8.98 -17.57 -6.62
CA SER A 80 7.74 -18.10 -7.21
C SER A 80 6.50 -17.89 -6.35
N ALA A 81 6.65 -17.52 -5.09
CA ALA A 81 5.51 -17.31 -4.18
C ALA A 81 4.72 -16.04 -4.54
N ASP A 82 3.39 -16.15 -4.51
CA ASP A 82 2.46 -15.01 -4.48
C ASP A 82 2.25 -14.52 -3.03
N LEU A 83 2.46 -15.41 -2.06
CA LEU A 83 2.30 -15.15 -0.62
C LEU A 83 3.17 -16.13 0.18
N VAL A 84 3.79 -15.65 1.25
CA VAL A 84 4.43 -16.51 2.26
C VAL A 84 3.69 -16.37 3.58
N VAL A 85 3.30 -17.48 4.18
CA VAL A 85 2.61 -17.54 5.48
C VAL A 85 3.46 -18.36 6.44
N VAL A 86 3.84 -17.79 7.58
CA VAL A 86 4.56 -18.51 8.65
C VAL A 86 3.60 -18.77 9.80
N ALA A 87 3.15 -20.01 9.93
CA ALA A 87 2.18 -20.43 10.94
C ALA A 87 2.48 -21.86 11.42
N PRO A 88 2.83 -22.06 12.68
CA PRO A 88 3.14 -21.02 13.66
C PRO A 88 4.50 -20.35 13.41
N ALA A 89 4.64 -19.10 13.86
CA ALA A 89 5.90 -18.40 13.93
C ALA A 89 6.39 -18.37 15.40
N THR A 90 7.47 -19.05 15.66
CA THR A 90 8.12 -19.01 17.00
C THR A 90 8.95 -17.75 17.16
N ALA A 91 9.29 -17.39 18.41
CA ALA A 91 10.18 -16.26 18.70
C ALA A 91 11.54 -16.40 17.97
N ARG A 92 12.05 -17.63 17.78
CA ARG A 92 13.27 -17.91 17.01
C ARG A 92 13.15 -17.47 15.55
N VAL A 93 12.08 -17.86 14.86
CA VAL A 93 11.86 -17.50 13.46
C VAL A 93 11.60 -16.00 13.31
N ILE A 94 10.82 -15.40 14.23
CA ILE A 94 10.57 -13.96 14.28
C ILE A 94 11.87 -13.17 14.42
N SER A 95 12.74 -13.57 15.37
CA SER A 95 14.05 -12.95 15.58
C SER A 95 14.95 -13.10 14.37
N ALA A 96 15.07 -14.31 13.81
CA ALA A 96 15.89 -14.58 12.63
C ALA A 96 15.46 -13.72 11.44
N TYR A 97 14.16 -13.64 11.17
CA TYR A 97 13.64 -12.83 10.07
C TYR A 97 13.84 -11.32 10.31
N ALA A 98 13.64 -10.84 11.53
CA ALA A 98 13.84 -9.43 11.89
C ALA A 98 15.29 -8.99 11.76
N THR A 99 16.24 -9.87 12.09
CA THR A 99 17.69 -9.58 12.02
C THR A 99 18.33 -9.96 10.69
N GLY A 100 17.62 -10.68 9.81
CA GLY A 100 18.16 -11.18 8.53
C GLY A 100 19.02 -12.43 8.70
N TYR A 101 18.91 -13.15 9.82
CA TYR A 101 19.65 -14.38 10.05
C TYR A 101 19.02 -15.56 9.32
N SER A 102 19.74 -16.10 8.33
CA SER A 102 19.29 -17.12 7.40
C SER A 102 19.95 -18.47 7.68
N SER A 103 19.47 -19.16 8.71
CA SER A 103 20.09 -20.42 9.20
C SER A 103 19.44 -21.69 8.65
N ASP A 104 18.26 -21.60 8.08
CA ASP A 104 17.48 -22.72 7.56
C ASP A 104 16.74 -22.36 6.28
N LEU A 105 16.09 -23.34 5.67
CA LEU A 105 15.35 -23.13 4.40
C LEU A 105 14.23 -22.11 4.54
N LEU A 106 13.51 -22.08 5.67
CA LEU A 106 12.41 -21.14 5.90
C LEU A 106 12.92 -19.70 5.98
N THR A 107 13.93 -19.45 6.82
CA THR A 107 14.52 -18.11 6.98
C THR A 107 15.21 -17.64 5.71
N ALA A 108 15.88 -18.54 4.97
CA ALA A 108 16.45 -18.23 3.66
C ALA A 108 15.36 -17.86 2.63
N THR A 109 14.21 -18.57 2.62
CA THR A 109 13.08 -18.26 1.74
C THR A 109 12.48 -16.89 2.08
N LEU A 110 12.33 -16.56 3.37
CA LEU A 110 11.83 -15.27 3.83
C LEU A 110 12.71 -14.09 3.41
N ILE A 111 14.03 -14.28 3.34
CA ILE A 111 14.96 -13.26 2.85
C ILE A 111 14.95 -13.17 1.31
N ALA A 112 14.69 -14.27 0.62
CA ALA A 112 14.73 -14.33 -0.85
C ALA A 112 13.40 -13.89 -1.50
N THR A 113 12.31 -13.76 -0.73
CA THR A 113 11.00 -13.43 -1.31
C THR A 113 10.78 -11.93 -1.49
N ARG A 114 10.04 -11.58 -2.54
CA ARG A 114 9.41 -10.26 -2.73
C ARG A 114 7.90 -10.31 -2.54
N ALA A 115 7.34 -11.51 -2.35
CA ALA A 115 5.91 -11.67 -2.06
C ALA A 115 5.58 -11.09 -0.68
N PRO A 116 4.33 -10.68 -0.45
CA PRO A 116 3.83 -10.36 0.87
C PRO A 116 4.09 -11.51 1.85
N VAL A 117 4.38 -11.18 3.11
CA VAL A 117 4.63 -12.15 4.17
C VAL A 117 3.63 -11.94 5.30
N ILE A 118 3.00 -13.03 5.74
CA ILE A 118 2.19 -13.12 6.96
C ILE A 118 2.98 -13.89 8.00
N VAL A 119 3.06 -13.35 9.22
CA VAL A 119 3.65 -14.02 10.37
C VAL A 119 2.56 -14.20 11.43
N CYS A 120 2.35 -15.45 11.86
CA CYS A 120 1.35 -15.82 12.86
C CYS A 120 2.06 -16.32 14.12
N PRO A 121 2.36 -15.44 15.11
CA PRO A 121 3.08 -15.83 16.31
C PRO A 121 2.32 -16.87 17.13
N ALA A 122 3.08 -17.81 17.72
CA ALA A 122 2.57 -18.74 18.71
C ALA A 122 3.68 -19.09 19.70
N MET A 123 3.49 -18.72 20.98
CA MET A 123 4.45 -18.91 22.05
C MET A 123 3.77 -18.75 23.41
N HIS A 124 4.49 -19.00 24.48
CA HIS A 124 4.01 -18.73 25.83
C HIS A 124 3.85 -17.23 26.09
N THR A 125 2.99 -16.83 27.03
CA THR A 125 2.66 -15.41 27.28
C THR A 125 3.89 -14.57 27.62
N GLU A 126 4.76 -15.07 28.49
CA GLU A 126 5.99 -14.37 28.89
C GLU A 126 6.95 -14.15 27.70
N MET A 127 6.97 -15.08 26.75
CA MET A 127 7.74 -14.90 25.51
C MET A 127 7.09 -13.88 24.59
N TRP A 128 5.75 -13.91 24.49
CA TRP A 128 5.01 -12.94 23.70
C TRP A 128 5.19 -11.51 24.21
N GLU A 129 5.12 -11.32 25.53
CA GLU A 129 5.23 -10.00 26.16
C GLU A 129 6.69 -9.53 26.28
N HIS A 130 7.65 -10.40 26.01
CA HIS A 130 9.07 -10.05 26.13
C HIS A 130 9.45 -8.93 25.15
N ALA A 131 10.14 -7.90 25.68
CA ALA A 131 10.49 -6.69 24.92
C ALA A 131 11.18 -7.01 23.59
N SER A 132 12.15 -7.95 23.56
CA SER A 132 12.84 -8.31 22.32
C SER A 132 11.93 -8.96 21.27
N VAL A 133 10.88 -9.67 21.67
CA VAL A 133 9.90 -10.22 20.72
C VAL A 133 9.04 -9.10 20.16
N GLN A 134 8.57 -8.19 21.01
CA GLN A 134 7.76 -7.03 20.57
C GLN A 134 8.58 -6.10 19.67
N ASP A 135 9.85 -5.85 19.98
CA ASP A 135 10.76 -5.06 19.15
C ASP A 135 10.97 -5.70 17.76
N ASN A 136 11.21 -7.02 17.72
CA ASN A 136 11.35 -7.75 16.46
C ASN A 136 10.07 -7.68 15.62
N LEU A 137 8.90 -7.84 16.24
CA LEU A 137 7.61 -7.69 15.55
C LEU A 137 7.39 -6.26 15.04
N ALA A 138 7.78 -5.25 15.82
CA ALA A 138 7.73 -3.85 15.38
C ALA A 138 8.65 -3.61 14.17
N VAL A 139 9.85 -4.20 14.15
CA VAL A 139 10.74 -4.17 12.96
C VAL A 139 10.07 -4.81 11.75
N LEU A 140 9.50 -6.00 11.90
CA LEU A 140 8.83 -6.70 10.80
C LEU A 140 7.63 -5.92 10.28
N ARG A 141 6.78 -5.36 11.17
CA ARG A 141 5.66 -4.51 10.78
C ARG A 141 6.11 -3.27 9.99
N ARG A 142 7.18 -2.59 10.41
CA ARG A 142 7.76 -1.46 9.66
C ARG A 142 8.27 -1.86 8.27
N ARG A 143 8.74 -3.09 8.11
CA ARG A 143 9.16 -3.64 6.81
C ARG A 143 8.02 -4.15 5.95
N GLY A 144 6.76 -3.96 6.36
CA GLY A 144 5.58 -4.35 5.59
C GLY A 144 5.10 -5.79 5.80
N VAL A 145 5.67 -6.52 6.77
CA VAL A 145 5.20 -7.85 7.15
C VAL A 145 3.87 -7.72 7.89
N THR A 146 2.88 -8.49 7.48
CA THR A 146 1.60 -8.58 8.19
C THR A 146 1.74 -9.54 9.35
N VAL A 147 1.49 -9.06 10.57
CA VAL A 147 1.45 -9.90 11.77
C VAL A 147 -0.01 -10.17 12.11
N VAL A 148 -0.38 -11.44 12.18
CA VAL A 148 -1.68 -11.89 12.71
C VAL A 148 -1.46 -12.22 14.18
N ASP A 149 -1.89 -11.33 15.04
CA ASP A 149 -1.63 -11.42 16.47
C ASP A 149 -2.21 -12.69 17.09
N PRO A 150 -1.56 -13.27 18.11
CA PRO A 150 -2.04 -14.46 18.78
C PRO A 150 -3.28 -14.16 19.62
N GLU A 151 -4.10 -15.21 19.86
CA GLU A 151 -5.26 -15.12 20.74
C GLU A 151 -4.90 -15.37 22.20
N SER A 152 -5.77 -14.85 23.08
CA SER A 152 -5.76 -15.17 24.50
C SER A 152 -6.54 -16.45 24.78
N GLY A 153 -6.10 -17.23 25.76
CA GLY A 153 -6.78 -18.45 26.20
C GLY A 153 -5.83 -19.41 26.92
N ARG A 154 -6.30 -20.65 27.17
CA ARG A 154 -5.50 -21.66 27.84
C ARG A 154 -4.32 -22.09 27.00
N LEU A 155 -3.12 -22.06 27.57
CA LEU A 155 -1.86 -22.44 26.96
C LEU A 155 -1.51 -23.92 27.28
N ALA A 156 -0.49 -24.44 26.59
CA ALA A 156 -0.07 -25.84 26.76
C ALA A 156 0.45 -26.14 28.17
N GLY A 157 0.99 -25.14 28.89
CA GLY A 157 1.41 -25.26 30.28
C GLY A 157 0.29 -25.33 31.30
N GLY A 158 -0.96 -25.12 30.91
CA GLY A 158 -2.15 -25.14 31.76
C GLY A 158 -2.61 -23.81 32.28
N ASP A 159 -1.82 -22.78 32.13
CA ASP A 159 -2.10 -21.37 32.41
C ASP A 159 -2.88 -20.72 31.26
N SER A 160 -3.36 -19.48 31.47
CA SER A 160 -4.13 -18.73 30.49
C SER A 160 -3.49 -17.37 30.24
N GLY A 161 -3.35 -17.00 28.97
CA GLY A 161 -2.79 -15.72 28.54
C GLY A 161 -2.77 -15.57 27.03
N THR A 162 -2.14 -14.51 26.54
CA THR A 162 -1.99 -14.25 25.10
C THR A 162 -0.78 -15.01 24.57
N GLY A 163 -0.95 -15.76 23.49
CA GLY A 163 0.17 -16.51 22.87
C GLY A 163 -0.28 -17.68 21.99
N ARG A 164 -1.60 -17.96 21.93
CA ARG A 164 -2.15 -19.02 21.09
C ARG A 164 -2.13 -18.61 19.63
N LEU A 165 -1.72 -19.54 18.75
CA LEU A 165 -1.87 -19.32 17.31
C LEU A 165 -3.30 -18.91 16.98
N ALA A 166 -3.43 -17.84 16.20
CA ALA A 166 -4.70 -17.38 15.66
C ALA A 166 -5.48 -18.51 14.96
N PRO A 167 -6.81 -18.50 14.97
CA PRO A 167 -7.64 -19.44 14.25
C PRO A 167 -7.28 -19.48 12.76
N ALA A 168 -7.46 -20.65 12.14
CA ALA A 168 -7.20 -20.82 10.72
C ALA A 168 -8.01 -19.84 9.87
N GLU A 169 -9.28 -19.58 10.24
CA GLU A 169 -10.16 -18.61 9.58
C GLU A 169 -9.55 -17.21 9.55
N THR A 170 -8.96 -16.75 10.65
CA THR A 170 -8.32 -15.43 10.76
C THR A 170 -7.09 -15.35 9.86
N VAL A 171 -6.29 -16.42 9.79
CA VAL A 171 -5.10 -16.51 8.92
C VAL A 171 -5.53 -16.49 7.44
N ILE A 172 -6.54 -17.28 7.08
CA ILE A 172 -7.09 -17.32 5.72
C ILE A 172 -7.65 -15.96 5.31
N ALA A 173 -8.45 -15.33 6.17
CA ALA A 173 -9.01 -13.99 5.91
C ALA A 173 -7.90 -12.95 5.69
N ALA A 174 -6.79 -13.02 6.46
CA ALA A 174 -5.64 -12.16 6.27
C ALA A 174 -4.94 -12.42 4.91
N ALA A 175 -4.79 -13.69 4.53
CA ALA A 175 -4.22 -14.10 3.24
C ALA A 175 -5.09 -13.62 2.07
N GLU A 176 -6.40 -13.83 2.13
CA GLU A 176 -7.34 -13.37 1.11
C GLU A 176 -7.34 -11.84 0.99
N ARG A 177 -7.33 -11.12 2.09
CA ARG A 177 -7.24 -9.66 2.09
C ARG A 177 -5.98 -9.14 1.39
N ILE A 178 -4.82 -9.77 1.64
CA ILE A 178 -3.55 -9.37 1.02
C ILE A 178 -3.57 -9.67 -0.47
N LEU A 179 -4.05 -10.85 -0.86
CA LEU A 179 -4.10 -11.27 -2.26
C LEU A 179 -5.20 -10.55 -3.06
N SER A 180 -6.28 -10.13 -2.40
CA SER A 180 -7.33 -9.30 -3.00
C SER A 180 -6.84 -7.90 -3.34
N ARG A 181 -5.88 -7.35 -2.59
CA ARG A 181 -5.32 -6.02 -2.86
C ARG A 181 -4.77 -5.90 -4.29
N GLY A 182 -4.31 -6.98 -4.89
CA GLY A 182 -3.85 -6.98 -6.28
C GLY A 182 -4.96 -6.93 -7.34
N ARG A 183 -6.27 -6.94 -6.97
CA ARG A 183 -7.41 -6.90 -7.91
C ARG A 183 -8.66 -6.22 -7.36
N ASP A 184 -8.59 -5.58 -6.21
CA ASP A 184 -9.76 -4.97 -5.57
C ASP A 184 -10.25 -3.70 -6.26
N LEU A 185 -9.47 -3.17 -7.21
CA LEU A 185 -9.84 -2.12 -8.14
C LEU A 185 -10.07 -2.63 -9.58
N ALA A 186 -10.15 -3.96 -9.80
CA ALA A 186 -10.41 -4.51 -11.13
C ALA A 186 -11.76 -3.99 -11.68
N GLY A 187 -11.72 -3.52 -12.93
CA GLY A 187 -12.89 -2.91 -13.58
C GLY A 187 -13.24 -1.49 -13.11
N THR A 188 -12.43 -0.92 -12.22
CA THR A 188 -12.59 0.47 -11.74
C THR A 188 -11.77 1.42 -12.61
N LYS A 189 -12.37 2.50 -13.07
CA LYS A 189 -11.70 3.59 -13.78
C LYS A 189 -11.23 4.65 -12.79
N VAL A 190 -9.92 4.87 -12.73
CA VAL A 190 -9.28 5.80 -11.78
C VAL A 190 -8.60 6.92 -12.54
N LEU A 191 -8.99 8.15 -12.26
CA LEU A 191 -8.33 9.36 -12.72
C LEU A 191 -7.43 9.91 -11.61
N VAL A 192 -6.16 10.13 -11.91
CA VAL A 192 -5.20 10.71 -10.97
C VAL A 192 -4.59 11.96 -11.58
N THR A 193 -4.42 13.03 -10.79
CA THR A 193 -3.61 14.18 -11.23
C THR A 193 -2.29 14.23 -10.49
N ALA A 194 -1.21 14.73 -11.12
CA ALA A 194 0.12 14.81 -10.51
C ALA A 194 0.93 16.02 -10.99
N GLY A 195 1.87 16.45 -10.16
CA GLY A 195 2.78 17.54 -10.47
C GLY A 195 2.23 18.92 -10.06
N GLY A 196 2.96 19.96 -10.40
CA GLY A 196 2.56 21.34 -10.21
C GLY A 196 2.34 22.00 -11.57
N THR A 197 1.21 22.69 -11.75
CA THR A 197 0.98 23.45 -12.98
C THR A 197 1.97 24.60 -13.11
N ARG A 198 2.28 24.98 -14.33
CA ARG A 198 3.25 26.00 -14.71
C ARG A 198 2.55 27.06 -15.50
N GLU A 199 2.33 28.21 -14.89
CA GLU A 199 1.62 29.31 -15.54
C GLU A 199 2.64 30.25 -16.19
N PRO A 200 2.67 30.37 -17.52
CA PRO A 200 3.71 31.11 -18.22
C PRO A 200 3.62 32.63 -17.94
N ILE A 201 4.77 33.23 -17.65
CA ILE A 201 4.95 34.69 -17.62
C ILE A 201 5.44 35.17 -18.98
N ASP A 202 6.40 34.44 -19.53
CA ASP A 202 6.99 34.66 -20.86
C ASP A 202 7.43 33.31 -21.47
N ALA A 203 8.04 33.31 -22.62
CA ALA A 203 8.53 32.08 -23.30
C ALA A 203 9.55 31.27 -22.48
N VAL A 204 10.02 31.75 -21.32
CA VAL A 204 11.09 31.12 -20.52
C VAL A 204 10.71 30.94 -19.05
N ARG A 205 9.89 31.83 -18.49
CA ARG A 205 9.60 31.90 -17.06
C ARG A 205 8.17 31.54 -16.77
N VAL A 206 7.98 30.85 -15.63
CA VAL A 206 6.68 30.39 -15.17
C VAL A 206 6.47 30.70 -13.69
N ILE A 207 5.21 30.79 -13.28
CA ILE A 207 4.78 30.67 -11.88
C ILE A 207 4.38 29.22 -11.67
N ALA A 208 4.90 28.57 -10.64
CA ALA A 208 4.60 27.17 -10.36
C ALA A 208 4.68 26.85 -8.87
N ASN A 209 3.89 25.88 -8.44
CA ASN A 209 4.01 25.28 -7.11
C ASN A 209 5.14 24.24 -7.10
N ARG A 210 5.81 24.10 -5.94
CA ARG A 210 6.90 23.12 -5.76
C ARG A 210 6.36 21.70 -5.63
N SER A 211 5.83 21.11 -6.69
CA SER A 211 5.35 19.74 -6.69
C SER A 211 6.15 18.89 -7.67
N SER A 212 6.71 17.79 -7.17
CA SER A 212 7.46 16.82 -7.98
C SER A 212 6.58 15.80 -8.73
N GLY A 213 5.30 15.70 -8.37
CA GLY A 213 4.40 14.67 -8.92
C GLY A 213 4.55 13.26 -8.33
N LYS A 214 5.59 12.98 -7.54
CA LYS A 214 5.90 11.63 -7.01
C LYS A 214 4.71 10.94 -6.34
N GLN A 215 3.89 11.66 -5.56
CA GLN A 215 2.75 11.07 -4.85
C GLN A 215 1.65 10.63 -5.82
N GLY A 216 1.31 11.45 -6.81
CA GLY A 216 0.32 11.10 -7.82
C GLY A 216 0.76 9.94 -8.69
N HIS A 217 2.02 9.91 -9.12
CA HIS A 217 2.59 8.76 -9.84
C HIS A 217 2.52 7.48 -9.00
N ALA A 218 2.88 7.53 -7.70
CA ALA A 218 2.78 6.38 -6.80
C ALA A 218 1.34 5.88 -6.64
N ILE A 219 0.34 6.77 -6.60
CA ILE A 219 -1.08 6.40 -6.53
C ILE A 219 -1.54 5.77 -7.86
N ALA A 220 -1.13 6.33 -9.00
CA ALA A 220 -1.48 5.78 -10.30
C ALA A 220 -0.90 4.37 -10.51
N ASP A 221 0.37 4.18 -10.16
CA ASP A 221 1.04 2.88 -10.24
C ASP A 221 0.42 1.85 -9.29
N GLU A 222 0.10 2.24 -8.06
CA GLU A 222 -0.56 1.37 -7.08
C GLU A 222 -1.98 1.00 -7.55
N ALA A 223 -2.77 1.96 -8.05
CA ALA A 223 -4.12 1.69 -8.59
C ALA A 223 -4.06 0.71 -9.78
N SER A 224 -3.11 0.92 -10.69
CA SER A 224 -2.87 0.03 -11.83
C SER A 224 -2.45 -1.37 -11.39
N SER A 225 -1.57 -1.49 -10.39
CA SER A 225 -1.16 -2.78 -9.82
C SER A 225 -2.33 -3.54 -9.15
N ARG A 226 -3.35 -2.80 -8.70
CA ARG A 226 -4.60 -3.33 -8.12
C ARG A 226 -5.69 -3.59 -9.17
N GLY A 227 -5.33 -3.51 -10.46
CA GLY A 227 -6.17 -3.88 -11.59
C GLY A 227 -7.11 -2.79 -12.09
N ALA A 228 -6.93 -1.54 -11.67
CA ALA A 228 -7.69 -0.40 -12.19
C ALA A 228 -7.28 -0.02 -13.63
N ASP A 229 -8.23 0.52 -14.40
CA ASP A 229 -7.96 1.27 -15.62
C ASP A 229 -7.61 2.72 -15.24
N VAL A 230 -6.34 3.10 -15.39
CA VAL A 230 -5.81 4.34 -14.83
C VAL A 230 -5.45 5.35 -15.89
N VAL A 231 -5.99 6.56 -15.72
CA VAL A 231 -5.57 7.76 -16.44
C VAL A 231 -4.83 8.68 -15.47
N LEU A 232 -3.59 9.04 -15.81
CA LEU A 232 -2.77 9.97 -15.06
C LEU A 232 -2.60 11.27 -15.85
N VAL A 233 -3.22 12.36 -15.40
CA VAL A 233 -3.01 13.72 -15.93
C VAL A 233 -1.87 14.36 -15.16
N THR A 234 -0.77 14.71 -15.82
CA THR A 234 0.45 15.12 -15.09
C THR A 234 1.25 16.19 -15.82
N THR A 235 1.84 17.09 -15.04
CA THR A 235 2.86 18.05 -15.47
C THR A 235 4.30 17.54 -15.26
N SER A 236 4.44 16.32 -14.68
CA SER A 236 5.73 15.74 -14.32
C SER A 236 6.22 14.77 -15.40
N ASP A 237 7.54 14.72 -15.62
CA ASP A 237 8.20 13.81 -16.54
C ASP A 237 8.59 12.46 -15.92
N LEU A 238 8.16 12.19 -14.68
CA LEU A 238 8.43 10.92 -14.02
C LEU A 238 7.85 9.75 -14.85
N PRO A 239 8.54 8.60 -14.87
CA PRO A 239 8.01 7.40 -15.48
C PRO A 239 6.80 6.88 -14.69
N SER A 240 5.88 6.22 -15.38
CA SER A 240 4.74 5.50 -14.81
C SER A 240 4.74 4.05 -15.29
N GLY A 241 4.04 3.19 -14.58
CA GLY A 241 3.87 1.80 -14.98
C GLY A 241 3.30 1.65 -16.40
N PRO A 242 3.63 0.58 -17.13
CA PRO A 242 3.28 0.42 -18.55
C PRO A 242 1.77 0.34 -18.81
N ALA A 243 0.97 0.04 -17.80
CA ALA A 243 -0.49 -0.03 -17.89
C ALA A 243 -1.21 1.28 -17.47
N VAL A 244 -0.46 2.35 -17.14
CA VAL A 244 -1.00 3.67 -16.82
C VAL A 244 -1.05 4.51 -18.07
N ARG A 245 -2.24 4.99 -18.44
CA ARG A 245 -2.42 5.95 -19.55
C ARG A 245 -2.04 7.35 -19.08
N VAL A 246 -0.97 7.91 -19.61
CA VAL A 246 -0.47 9.24 -19.23
C VAL A 246 -0.98 10.31 -20.19
N VAL A 247 -1.58 11.37 -19.63
CA VAL A 247 -1.97 12.60 -20.32
C VAL A 247 -1.10 13.74 -19.80
N ARG A 248 -0.25 14.27 -20.65
CA ARG A 248 0.67 15.36 -20.28
C ARG A 248 -0.01 16.70 -20.48
N VAL A 249 0.15 17.55 -19.49
CA VAL A 249 -0.36 18.93 -19.47
C VAL A 249 0.69 19.83 -18.84
N GLU A 250 0.59 21.13 -19.01
CA GLU A 250 1.50 22.10 -18.45
C GLU A 250 0.78 23.10 -17.53
N THR A 251 -0.29 23.71 -18.02
CA THR A 251 -1.03 24.77 -17.34
C THR A 251 -2.22 24.26 -16.54
N SER A 252 -2.75 25.11 -15.65
CA SER A 252 -4.00 24.84 -14.92
C SER A 252 -5.20 24.66 -15.86
N ALA A 253 -5.25 25.43 -16.95
CA ALA A 253 -6.30 25.36 -17.96
C ALA A 253 -6.27 24.03 -18.73
N GLU A 254 -5.08 23.58 -19.15
CA GLU A 254 -4.92 22.27 -19.80
C GLU A 254 -5.25 21.14 -18.84
N MET A 255 -4.83 21.24 -17.57
CA MET A 255 -5.17 20.25 -16.54
C MET A 255 -6.68 20.19 -16.31
N GLN A 256 -7.36 21.33 -16.24
CA GLN A 256 -8.82 21.39 -16.11
C GLN A 256 -9.50 20.67 -17.27
N CYS A 257 -9.14 21.00 -18.49
CA CYS A 257 -9.72 20.41 -19.70
C CYS A 257 -9.54 18.88 -19.72
N ALA A 258 -8.32 18.40 -19.46
CA ALA A 258 -8.03 16.96 -19.42
C ALA A 258 -8.75 16.24 -18.28
N VAL A 259 -8.86 16.87 -17.11
CA VAL A 259 -9.57 16.31 -15.96
C VAL A 259 -11.07 16.23 -16.25
N GLU A 260 -11.69 17.27 -16.78
CA GLU A 260 -13.12 17.29 -17.11
C GLU A 260 -13.47 16.23 -18.15
N GLU A 261 -12.63 16.07 -19.20
CA GLU A 261 -12.81 15.02 -20.23
C GLU A 261 -12.85 13.62 -19.61
N HIS A 262 -11.91 13.30 -18.71
CA HIS A 262 -11.79 11.96 -18.16
C HIS A 262 -12.67 11.73 -16.92
N ALA A 263 -13.06 12.77 -16.18
CA ALA A 263 -13.89 12.66 -14.98
C ALA A 263 -15.27 12.06 -15.26
N VAL A 264 -15.84 12.34 -16.42
CA VAL A 264 -17.17 11.84 -16.82
C VAL A 264 -17.24 10.31 -16.79
N SER A 265 -16.15 9.62 -17.13
CA SER A 265 -16.11 8.16 -17.20
C SER A 265 -15.43 7.51 -16.01
N SER A 266 -14.84 8.28 -15.08
CA SER A 266 -14.07 7.76 -13.94
C SER A 266 -14.94 7.46 -12.75
N ASP A 267 -14.71 6.31 -12.10
CA ASP A 267 -15.37 5.90 -10.84
C ASP A 267 -14.71 6.54 -9.63
N VAL A 268 -13.41 6.77 -9.72
CA VAL A 268 -12.58 7.37 -8.66
C VAL A 268 -11.74 8.49 -9.26
N ILE A 269 -11.71 9.64 -8.60
CA ILE A 269 -10.89 10.77 -8.98
C ILE A 269 -9.99 11.15 -7.80
N VAL A 270 -8.67 11.17 -8.02
CA VAL A 270 -7.67 11.51 -6.99
C VAL A 270 -6.89 12.74 -7.43
N MET A 271 -7.20 13.87 -6.81
CA MET A 271 -6.57 15.15 -7.11
C MET A 271 -5.36 15.38 -6.20
N THR A 272 -4.15 15.03 -6.70
CA THR A 272 -2.89 15.26 -5.98
C THR A 272 -2.05 16.37 -6.57
N ALA A 273 -2.41 16.86 -7.76
CA ALA A 273 -1.68 17.95 -8.39
C ALA A 273 -1.76 19.23 -7.57
N ALA A 274 -0.65 19.95 -7.50
CA ALA A 274 -0.58 21.28 -6.92
C ALA A 274 -0.88 22.31 -8.02
N VAL A 275 -2.16 22.52 -8.28
CA VAL A 275 -2.62 23.53 -9.25
C VAL A 275 -2.29 24.90 -8.71
N ALA A 276 -1.75 25.77 -9.56
CA ALA A 276 -1.48 27.15 -9.18
C ALA A 276 -2.80 27.91 -8.97
N ASP A 277 -2.90 28.68 -7.87
CA ASP A 277 -4.10 29.43 -7.53
C ASP A 277 -4.24 30.72 -8.38
N PHE A 278 -3.13 31.17 -8.98
CA PHE A 278 -3.06 32.39 -9.78
C PHE A 278 -2.26 32.15 -11.06
N ARG A 279 -2.64 32.86 -12.12
CA ARG A 279 -1.90 32.92 -13.40
C ARG A 279 -1.71 34.36 -13.85
N PRO A 280 -0.71 34.67 -14.70
CA PRO A 280 -0.58 36.00 -15.32
C PRO A 280 -1.78 36.31 -16.23
N VAL A 281 -2.32 37.53 -16.12
CA VAL A 281 -3.38 38.06 -17.00
C VAL A 281 -2.90 38.15 -18.44
N ARG A 282 -1.59 38.41 -18.63
CA ARG A 282 -0.96 38.53 -19.95
C ARG A 282 0.35 37.74 -19.96
N VAL A 283 0.50 36.93 -21.01
CA VAL A 283 1.73 36.21 -21.30
C VAL A 283 2.50 36.95 -22.39
N SER A 284 3.80 37.12 -22.20
CA SER A 284 4.65 37.75 -23.23
C SER A 284 5.12 36.68 -24.22
N ASP A 285 4.95 36.94 -25.55
CA ASP A 285 5.39 36.02 -26.61
C ASP A 285 6.90 35.82 -26.67
N GLY A 286 7.69 36.74 -26.11
CA GLY A 286 9.14 36.67 -26.09
C GLY A 286 9.72 36.78 -24.69
N LYS A 287 10.96 36.34 -24.51
CA LYS A 287 11.71 36.50 -23.25
C LYS A 287 11.80 37.96 -22.86
N TRP A 288 11.32 38.30 -21.65
CA TRP A 288 11.49 39.67 -21.09
C TRP A 288 12.97 39.99 -20.87
N LYS A 289 13.45 41.05 -21.53
CA LYS A 289 14.87 41.49 -21.43
C LYS A 289 15.07 42.34 -20.22
N LYS A 290 16.26 42.24 -19.57
CA LYS A 290 16.64 43.08 -18.39
C LYS A 290 16.61 44.57 -18.67
N GLU A 291 16.90 44.96 -19.90
CA GLU A 291 16.91 46.36 -20.38
C GLU A 291 15.52 47.01 -20.26
N ASN A 292 14.45 46.22 -20.26
CA ASN A 292 13.06 46.69 -20.12
C ASN A 292 12.65 46.92 -18.65
N GLY A 293 13.58 46.73 -17.69
CA GLY A 293 13.32 46.83 -16.25
C GLY A 293 12.63 45.57 -15.69
N ALA A 294 12.22 45.62 -14.43
CA ALA A 294 11.49 44.52 -13.81
C ALA A 294 10.04 44.47 -14.30
N PRO A 295 9.53 43.28 -14.75
CA PRO A 295 8.14 43.16 -15.18
C PRO A 295 7.18 43.33 -14.00
N ARG A 296 6.10 44.09 -14.20
CA ARG A 296 4.95 44.05 -13.31
C ARG A 296 4.04 42.94 -13.80
N ILE A 297 3.88 41.87 -13.01
CA ILE A 297 3.07 40.74 -13.32
C ILE A 297 1.71 40.92 -12.63
N GLU A 298 0.68 41.19 -13.39
CA GLU A 298 -0.69 41.24 -12.93
C GLU A 298 -1.22 39.81 -12.93
N LEU A 299 -1.82 39.38 -11.81
CA LEU A 299 -2.30 38.01 -11.61
C LEU A 299 -3.82 37.97 -11.53
N GLU A 300 -4.41 36.92 -12.07
CA GLU A 300 -5.83 36.57 -11.92
C GLU A 300 -5.97 35.18 -11.28
N PRO A 301 -7.07 34.90 -10.56
CA PRO A 301 -7.34 33.57 -10.02
C PRO A 301 -7.51 32.52 -11.14
N THR A 302 -7.04 31.31 -10.90
CA THR A 302 -7.32 30.15 -11.74
C THR A 302 -8.62 29.47 -11.28
N PRO A 303 -9.30 28.71 -12.16
CA PRO A 303 -10.48 27.94 -11.78
C PRO A 303 -10.16 26.87 -10.73
N ASP A 304 -11.05 26.70 -9.74
CA ASP A 304 -10.94 25.64 -8.74
C ASP A 304 -11.48 24.31 -9.32
N ILE A 305 -10.58 23.53 -9.94
CA ILE A 305 -10.91 22.26 -10.61
C ILE A 305 -11.60 21.30 -9.62
N LEU A 306 -11.08 21.20 -8.40
CA LEU A 306 -11.61 20.27 -7.39
C LEU A 306 -13.02 20.67 -6.92
N ALA A 307 -13.31 21.95 -6.80
CA ALA A 307 -14.66 22.43 -6.49
C ALA A 307 -15.64 22.14 -7.64
N GLY A 308 -15.20 22.35 -8.89
CA GLY A 308 -15.98 21.99 -10.09
C GLY A 308 -16.32 20.50 -10.14
N LEU A 309 -15.35 19.62 -9.87
CA LEU A 309 -15.57 18.18 -9.77
C LEU A 309 -16.56 17.80 -8.67
N GLY A 310 -16.45 18.43 -7.49
CA GLY A 310 -17.37 18.18 -6.39
C GLY A 310 -18.82 18.59 -6.68
N ALA A 311 -19.01 19.69 -7.42
CA ALA A 311 -20.34 20.14 -7.88
C ALA A 311 -20.95 19.21 -8.94
N ALA A 312 -20.10 18.62 -9.80
CA ALA A 312 -20.50 17.70 -10.88
C ALA A 312 -20.42 16.21 -10.48
N LYS A 313 -20.11 15.88 -9.20
CA LYS A 313 -19.92 14.53 -8.73
C LYS A 313 -21.13 13.64 -8.95
N ARG A 314 -20.94 12.48 -9.57
CA ARG A 314 -22.00 11.50 -9.87
C ARG A 314 -22.27 10.59 -8.65
N PRO A 315 -23.47 10.03 -8.50
CA PRO A 315 -23.73 8.98 -7.51
C PRO A 315 -22.76 7.80 -7.66
N GLY A 316 -22.18 7.33 -6.55
CA GLY A 316 -21.21 6.24 -6.54
C GLY A 316 -19.77 6.61 -6.95
N GLN A 317 -19.55 7.84 -7.43
CA GLN A 317 -18.21 8.34 -7.73
C GLN A 317 -17.48 8.76 -6.46
N VAL A 318 -16.24 8.35 -6.29
CA VAL A 318 -15.40 8.73 -5.14
C VAL A 318 -14.43 9.84 -5.53
N LEU A 319 -14.48 10.96 -4.80
CA LEU A 319 -13.61 12.12 -5.01
C LEU A 319 -12.65 12.30 -3.84
N VAL A 320 -11.35 12.25 -4.15
CA VAL A 320 -10.25 12.39 -3.19
C VAL A 320 -9.50 13.68 -3.46
N GLY A 321 -9.34 14.52 -2.43
CA GLY A 321 -8.53 15.74 -2.51
C GLY A 321 -7.32 15.66 -1.59
N PHE A 322 -6.21 16.24 -2.02
CA PHE A 322 -5.02 16.45 -1.17
C PHE A 322 -5.01 17.86 -0.62
N ALA A 323 -4.57 18.00 0.62
CA ALA A 323 -4.40 19.27 1.33
C ALA A 323 -3.00 19.33 1.94
N ALA A 324 -2.16 20.20 1.38
CA ALA A 324 -0.85 20.53 1.93
C ALA A 324 -1.03 21.77 2.84
N GLU A 325 -0.92 21.57 4.14
CA GLU A 325 -1.22 22.61 5.14
C GLU A 325 0.02 22.85 6.00
N THR A 326 0.10 24.03 6.59
CA THR A 326 1.15 24.40 7.56
C THR A 326 0.59 24.57 8.97
N ASP A 327 -0.73 24.82 9.10
CA ASP A 327 -1.42 25.08 10.36
C ASP A 327 -2.82 24.49 10.34
N ASN A 328 -3.35 24.10 11.52
CA ASN A 328 -4.74 23.63 11.73
C ASN A 328 -5.20 22.55 10.72
N VAL A 329 -4.31 21.60 10.45
CA VAL A 329 -4.42 20.60 9.37
C VAL A 329 -5.78 19.87 9.37
N GLU A 330 -6.29 19.46 10.55
CA GLU A 330 -7.54 18.71 10.66
C GLU A 330 -8.78 19.55 10.35
N ASP A 331 -8.87 20.78 10.90
CA ASP A 331 -10.02 21.64 10.68
C ASP A 331 -10.09 22.16 9.24
N ASN A 332 -8.93 22.48 8.67
CA ASN A 332 -8.83 22.84 7.26
C ASN A 332 -9.25 21.69 6.34
N ALA A 333 -8.84 20.45 6.66
CA ALA A 333 -9.23 19.26 5.89
C ALA A 333 -10.77 19.04 5.94
N ARG A 334 -11.39 19.14 7.11
CA ARG A 334 -12.85 19.00 7.26
C ARG A 334 -13.61 20.12 6.53
N GLY A 335 -13.15 21.36 6.65
CA GLY A 335 -13.73 22.50 5.93
C GLY A 335 -13.63 22.34 4.41
N LYS A 336 -12.50 21.85 3.90
CA LYS A 336 -12.28 21.57 2.48
C LYS A 336 -13.20 20.46 1.97
N MET A 337 -13.34 19.39 2.78
CA MET A 337 -14.21 18.26 2.47
C MET A 337 -15.66 18.71 2.25
N ALA A 338 -16.23 19.49 3.20
CA ALA A 338 -17.60 19.97 3.11
C ALA A 338 -17.81 20.93 1.94
N ARG A 339 -16.92 21.94 1.78
CA ARG A 339 -17.05 22.96 0.73
C ARG A 339 -16.93 22.40 -0.69
N LYS A 340 -16.12 21.33 -0.88
CA LYS A 340 -15.84 20.75 -2.17
C LYS A 340 -16.48 19.38 -2.42
N ASN A 341 -17.41 18.97 -1.56
CA ASN A 341 -18.15 17.70 -1.66
C ASN A 341 -17.23 16.47 -1.85
N LEU A 342 -16.14 16.39 -1.05
CA LEU A 342 -15.18 15.31 -1.14
C LEU A 342 -15.57 14.13 -0.25
N ASP A 343 -15.24 12.91 -0.68
CA ASP A 343 -15.42 11.70 0.12
C ASP A 343 -14.22 11.45 1.02
N ILE A 344 -13.03 11.82 0.53
CA ILE A 344 -11.75 11.62 1.22
C ILE A 344 -10.89 12.89 1.08
N VAL A 345 -10.29 13.32 2.18
CA VAL A 345 -9.22 14.32 2.17
C VAL A 345 -7.97 13.71 2.77
N VAL A 346 -6.87 13.82 2.05
CA VAL A 346 -5.53 13.42 2.50
C VAL A 346 -4.76 14.69 2.84
N SER A 347 -4.51 14.89 4.12
CA SER A 347 -3.80 16.07 4.61
C SER A 347 -2.37 15.71 5.05
N ASN A 348 -1.42 16.59 4.79
CA ASN A 348 -0.05 16.49 5.25
C ASN A 348 0.48 17.85 5.69
N ASP A 349 1.32 17.81 6.73
CA ASP A 349 2.08 18.99 7.16
C ASP A 349 3.38 19.09 6.34
N VAL A 350 3.42 20.04 5.40
CA VAL A 350 4.58 20.23 4.52
C VAL A 350 5.74 20.94 5.19
N SER A 351 5.58 21.43 6.41
CA SER A 351 6.65 22.05 7.21
C SER A 351 7.50 21.03 7.98
N ALA A 352 6.98 19.80 8.16
CA ALA A 352 7.66 18.74 8.91
C ALA A 352 8.87 18.16 8.16
N PRO A 353 9.98 17.82 8.85
CA PRO A 353 11.15 17.22 8.22
C PRO A 353 10.85 15.91 7.51
N GLY A 354 11.28 15.77 6.24
CA GLY A 354 11.06 14.54 5.44
C GLY A 354 9.66 14.43 4.83
N VAL A 355 8.80 15.42 5.05
CA VAL A 355 7.43 15.51 4.51
C VAL A 355 7.39 16.53 3.38
N GLY A 356 6.53 16.30 2.39
CA GLY A 356 6.22 17.29 1.34
C GLY A 356 6.74 16.98 -0.06
N PHE A 357 6.83 18.01 -0.89
CA PHE A 357 6.88 17.88 -2.34
C PHE A 357 8.16 17.26 -2.91
N GLY A 358 9.32 17.53 -2.32
CA GLY A 358 10.64 17.10 -2.83
C GLY A 358 11.09 15.73 -2.35
N HIS A 359 10.53 15.24 -1.24
CA HIS A 359 10.97 14.02 -0.56
C HIS A 359 10.36 12.75 -1.18
N ASP A 360 11.00 11.59 -0.94
CA ASP A 360 10.48 10.26 -1.31
C ASP A 360 9.52 9.69 -0.27
N THR A 361 9.48 10.34 0.90
CA THR A 361 8.61 10.02 2.04
C THR A 361 7.49 11.04 2.19
N ASN A 362 6.44 10.65 2.90
CA ASN A 362 5.37 11.54 3.36
C ASN A 362 4.73 10.98 4.64
N GLU A 363 4.19 11.87 5.47
CA GLU A 363 3.31 11.57 6.59
C GLU A 363 1.95 12.20 6.30
N VAL A 364 0.87 11.44 6.43
CA VAL A 364 -0.46 11.93 6.08
C VAL A 364 -1.51 11.51 7.09
N VAL A 365 -2.59 12.29 7.18
CA VAL A 365 -3.83 11.88 7.81
C VAL A 365 -4.91 11.80 6.73
N ILE A 366 -5.56 10.66 6.64
CA ILE A 366 -6.64 10.38 5.68
C ILE A 366 -7.95 10.56 6.42
N HIS A 367 -8.75 11.53 6.02
CA HIS A 367 -10.06 11.85 6.59
C HIS A 367 -11.15 11.35 5.65
N LEU A 368 -12.13 10.63 6.19
CA LEU A 368 -13.31 10.16 5.46
C LEU A 368 -14.52 11.07 5.75
N SER A 369 -15.41 11.19 4.80
CA SER A 369 -16.69 11.94 4.97
C SER A 369 -17.57 11.39 6.10
N THR A 370 -17.34 10.15 6.53
CA THR A 370 -17.98 9.52 7.70
C THR A 370 -17.48 10.04 9.05
N GLY A 371 -16.43 10.84 9.08
CA GLY A 371 -15.74 11.30 10.29
C GLY A 371 -14.61 10.40 10.76
N ALA A 372 -14.42 9.22 10.17
CA ALA A 372 -13.28 8.37 10.47
C ALA A 372 -11.98 8.98 9.92
N CYS A 373 -10.87 8.79 10.65
CA CYS A 373 -9.56 9.21 10.21
C CYS A 373 -8.52 8.10 10.40
N THR A 374 -7.53 8.06 9.51
CA THR A 374 -6.42 7.11 9.58
C THR A 374 -5.11 7.87 9.46
N ARG A 375 -4.25 7.78 10.47
CA ARG A 375 -2.90 8.36 10.42
C ARG A 375 -1.93 7.37 9.80
N VAL A 376 -1.22 7.80 8.77
CA VAL A 376 -0.13 7.07 8.13
C VAL A 376 1.18 7.76 8.56
N PRO A 377 1.99 7.12 9.41
CA PRO A 377 3.25 7.70 9.86
C PRO A 377 4.22 7.88 8.68
N LEU A 378 5.30 8.64 8.90
CA LEU A 378 6.31 8.89 7.88
C LEU A 378 6.71 7.59 7.17
N SER A 379 6.37 7.52 5.89
CA SER A 379 6.48 6.31 5.06
C SER A 379 6.85 6.69 3.63
N ASP A 380 7.35 5.74 2.85
CA ASP A 380 7.52 5.95 1.42
C ASP A 380 6.16 6.24 0.73
N LYS A 381 6.20 6.96 -0.39
CA LYS A 381 5.00 7.42 -1.09
C LYS A 381 4.15 6.27 -1.67
N ARG A 382 4.74 5.09 -1.92
CA ARG A 382 4.00 3.88 -2.33
C ARG A 382 3.12 3.37 -1.20
N ARG A 383 3.66 3.33 0.02
CA ARG A 383 2.88 2.93 1.20
C ARG A 383 1.75 3.90 1.49
N VAL A 384 2.00 5.20 1.35
CA VAL A 384 0.93 6.22 1.45
C VAL A 384 -0.14 5.98 0.37
N ALA A 385 0.27 5.72 -0.87
CA ALA A 385 -0.65 5.41 -1.97
C ALA A 385 -1.53 4.19 -1.68
N ALA A 386 -0.96 3.11 -1.12
CA ALA A 386 -1.70 1.92 -0.71
C ALA A 386 -2.80 2.26 0.32
N HIS A 387 -2.48 3.03 1.38
CA HIS A 387 -3.46 3.43 2.38
C HIS A 387 -4.56 4.34 1.83
N VAL A 388 -4.22 5.26 0.92
CA VAL A 388 -5.22 6.11 0.25
C VAL A 388 -6.19 5.24 -0.56
N LEU A 389 -5.68 4.28 -1.34
CA LEU A 389 -6.52 3.39 -2.15
C LEU A 389 -7.29 2.38 -1.29
N ASP A 390 -6.77 1.94 -0.14
CA ASP A 390 -7.54 1.15 0.84
C ASP A 390 -8.78 1.93 1.30
N SER A 391 -8.62 3.22 1.61
CA SER A 391 -9.73 4.11 2.00
C SER A 391 -10.72 4.33 0.85
N VAL A 392 -10.24 4.42 -0.40
CA VAL A 392 -11.09 4.49 -1.59
C VAL A 392 -11.94 3.23 -1.74
N VAL A 393 -11.33 2.04 -1.62
CA VAL A 393 -12.07 0.75 -1.70
C VAL A 393 -13.11 0.64 -0.60
N GLU A 394 -12.77 1.04 0.63
CA GLU A 394 -13.72 1.07 1.75
C GLU A 394 -14.90 1.98 1.47
N THR A 395 -14.64 3.20 0.99
CA THR A 395 -15.68 4.18 0.65
C THR A 395 -16.61 3.66 -0.46
N ARG A 396 -16.05 3.05 -1.53
CA ARG A 396 -16.83 2.47 -2.62
C ARG A 396 -17.74 1.30 -2.20
N ARG A 397 -17.36 0.55 -1.19
CA ARG A 397 -18.20 -0.56 -0.66
C ARG A 397 -19.39 -0.07 0.14
N ARG A 398 -19.36 1.18 0.60
CA ARG A 398 -20.43 1.81 1.39
C ARG A 398 -21.43 2.58 0.53
N ASN A 399 -20.98 3.09 -0.63
CA ASN A 399 -21.78 3.80 -1.63
C ASN A 399 -22.47 2.81 -2.58
#